data_e4b601efecbf2eb28c33bff675ad3f29
#
_entry.id   e4b601efecbf2eb28c33bff675ad3f29
#
_cell.length_a   1.000
_cell.length_b   1.000
_cell.length_c   1.000
_cell.angle_alpha   90.00
_cell.angle_beta   90.00
_cell.angle_gamma   90.00
#
_symmetry.space_group_name_H-M   'P 1'
#
loop_
_entity.id
_entity.type
_entity.pdbx_description
1 polymer ?
#
loop_
_entity_poly.entity_id
_entity_poly.type
_entity_poly.pdbx_seq_one_letter_code
_entity_poly.pdbx_strand_id
1 'polypeptide(L)'
;FPWTNANRSEPTGKVIGIRVFSRDDDDELPAGVNELVRVYVAQKRKISDGDKLAGRHGNKGVISTILPEEDMPFLADGSPVDIILNPLGVPSRMNLGQVLEAHLGWAGLVGFRKDGQDHEGPVHVSTPVFDGAREHEILEAIRSAHPNKDGVRLVDDVGKAVLYDGRNGEPYEEPVTVGVAYILKLLHLVDDKIHARSTGPYSMITQQPLGGKAQFGGQRFGEMEVWALEAYGAAYTL
;
A
#
# COMPACT_ATOMS: atom_id res chain seq x y z
N PHE A 1 19.82 -17.11 25.15
CA PHE A 1 20.42 -17.61 23.88
C PHE A 1 20.40 -16.48 22.89
N PRO A 2 21.56 -16.02 22.38
CA PRO A 2 21.60 -15.00 21.36
C PRO A 2 21.35 -15.64 19.99
N TRP A 3 20.16 -15.47 19.46
CA TRP A 3 19.86 -15.74 18.06
C TRP A 3 20.36 -14.54 17.22
N THR A 4 21.65 -14.43 17.07
CA THR A 4 22.29 -13.48 16.16
C THR A 4 22.84 -14.22 14.96
N ASN A 5 22.06 -14.33 13.91
CA ASN A 5 22.62 -14.50 12.57
C ASN A 5 23.15 -13.14 12.11
N ALA A 6 24.42 -12.88 12.31
CA ALA A 6 25.10 -11.61 12.09
C ALA A 6 25.18 -11.16 10.61
N ASN A 7 24.52 -11.82 9.67
CA ASN A 7 24.62 -11.54 8.23
C ASN A 7 23.29 -11.39 7.48
N ARG A 8 22.17 -11.24 8.18
CA ARG A 8 20.93 -10.79 7.58
C ARG A 8 20.44 -9.56 8.33
N SER A 9 20.11 -8.51 7.62
CA SER A 9 19.29 -7.39 8.13
C SER A 9 17.89 -7.93 8.47
N GLU A 10 17.80 -8.77 9.51
CA GLU A 10 16.52 -9.26 9.99
C GLU A 10 15.79 -8.11 10.64
N PRO A 11 14.55 -7.89 10.27
CA PRO A 11 13.74 -6.86 10.88
C PRO A 11 13.61 -7.14 12.37
N THR A 12 14.08 -6.22 13.19
CA THR A 12 13.96 -6.28 14.64
C THR A 12 12.50 -6.30 15.04
N GLY A 13 12.07 -7.33 15.79
CA GLY A 13 10.73 -7.45 16.31
C GLY A 13 10.66 -7.16 17.80
N LYS A 14 9.51 -6.68 18.28
CA LYS A 14 9.21 -6.51 19.70
C LYS A 14 8.34 -7.68 20.17
N VAL A 15 8.76 -8.37 21.23
CA VAL A 15 7.93 -9.40 21.88
C VAL A 15 6.74 -8.70 22.54
N ILE A 16 5.52 -9.10 22.14
CA ILE A 16 4.25 -8.54 22.64
C ILE A 16 3.48 -9.50 23.54
N GLY A 17 3.86 -10.78 23.55
CA GLY A 17 3.24 -11.77 24.41
C GLY A 17 3.97 -13.09 24.39
N ILE A 18 3.81 -13.85 25.45
CA ILE A 18 4.35 -15.22 25.59
C ILE A 18 3.22 -16.07 26.14
N ARG A 19 3.06 -17.28 25.60
CA ARG A 19 2.22 -18.33 26.17
C ARG A 19 3.05 -19.58 26.33
N VAL A 20 2.99 -20.17 27.50
CA VAL A 20 3.62 -21.45 27.83
C VAL A 20 2.50 -22.47 27.94
N PHE A 21 2.68 -23.60 27.32
CA PHE A 21 1.79 -24.76 27.40
C PHE A 21 2.61 -25.90 27.99
N SER A 22 2.10 -26.53 29.02
CA SER A 22 2.79 -27.61 29.71
C SER A 22 1.92 -28.85 29.80
N ARG A 23 2.53 -30.00 29.69
CA ARG A 23 1.81 -31.27 29.92
C ARG A 23 1.37 -31.43 31.36
N ASP A 24 2.09 -30.80 32.29
CA ASP A 24 1.73 -30.82 33.72
C ASP A 24 0.46 -29.99 34.04
N ASP A 25 0.10 -29.06 33.09
CA ASP A 25 -1.11 -28.25 33.18
C ASP A 25 -2.26 -28.84 32.33
N ASP A 26 -2.16 -30.11 31.92
CA ASP A 26 -3.13 -30.85 31.11
C ASP A 26 -3.36 -30.22 29.69
N ASP A 27 -2.41 -29.46 29.15
CA ASP A 27 -2.48 -28.93 27.82
C ASP A 27 -2.28 -30.05 26.75
N GLU A 28 -3.06 -29.97 25.65
CA GLU A 28 -2.92 -30.90 24.52
C GLU A 28 -1.64 -30.59 23.73
N LEU A 29 -0.59 -31.37 23.97
CA LEU A 29 0.70 -31.27 23.29
C LEU A 29 0.95 -32.49 22.39
N PRO A 30 1.71 -32.32 21.28
CA PRO A 30 2.12 -33.43 20.45
C PRO A 30 2.90 -34.52 21.22
N ALA A 31 2.89 -35.75 20.72
CA ALA A 31 3.61 -36.84 21.36
C ALA A 31 5.12 -36.52 21.47
N GLY A 32 5.68 -36.71 22.68
CA GLY A 32 7.09 -36.44 22.95
C GLY A 32 7.43 -34.97 23.28
N VAL A 33 6.45 -34.07 23.29
CA VAL A 33 6.61 -32.66 23.72
C VAL A 33 6.12 -32.51 25.14
N ASN A 34 6.96 -32.01 26.03
CA ASN A 34 6.59 -31.76 27.43
C ASN A 34 6.19 -30.30 27.67
N GLU A 35 6.80 -29.37 26.94
CA GLU A 35 6.54 -27.94 27.05
C GLU A 35 6.60 -27.28 25.66
N LEU A 36 5.66 -26.38 25.37
CA LEU A 36 5.61 -25.57 24.16
C LEU A 36 5.54 -24.09 24.54
N VAL A 37 6.53 -23.33 24.13
CA VAL A 37 6.56 -21.88 24.34
C VAL A 37 6.21 -21.17 23.03
N ARG A 38 5.11 -20.42 23.04
CA ARG A 38 4.69 -19.57 21.91
C ARG A 38 5.02 -18.12 22.20
N VAL A 39 5.96 -17.57 21.44
CA VAL A 39 6.37 -16.17 21.53
C VAL A 39 5.71 -15.39 20.42
N TYR A 40 4.96 -14.33 20.76
CA TYR A 40 4.36 -13.40 19.82
C TYR A 40 5.29 -12.22 19.61
N VAL A 41 5.75 -12.03 18.38
CA VAL A 41 6.67 -10.96 18.02
C VAL A 41 5.97 -10.00 17.04
N ALA A 42 5.86 -8.73 17.40
CA ALA A 42 5.40 -7.67 16.52
C ALA A 42 6.58 -7.13 15.70
N GLN A 43 6.38 -7.08 14.39
CA GLN A 43 7.36 -6.57 13.44
C GLN A 43 6.74 -5.45 12.61
N LYS A 44 7.45 -4.31 12.50
CA LYS A 44 7.01 -3.21 11.64
C LYS A 44 7.57 -3.43 10.23
N ARG A 45 6.71 -3.77 9.28
CA ARG A 45 7.06 -3.91 7.87
C ARG A 45 6.77 -2.59 7.14
N LYS A 46 7.80 -1.93 6.64
CA LYS A 46 7.66 -0.76 5.76
C LYS A 46 7.05 -1.17 4.43
N ILE A 47 6.50 -0.21 3.69
CA ILE A 47 6.06 -0.44 2.31
C ILE A 47 7.29 -0.64 1.41
N SER A 48 7.14 -1.49 0.40
CA SER A 48 8.17 -1.78 -0.60
C SER A 48 7.54 -1.86 -1.99
N ASP A 49 8.37 -1.75 -3.01
CA ASP A 49 7.94 -1.94 -4.41
C ASP A 49 7.30 -3.31 -4.56
N GLY A 50 6.13 -3.36 -5.20
CA GLY A 50 5.34 -4.57 -5.35
C GLY A 50 4.29 -4.82 -4.26
N ASP A 51 4.29 -4.07 -3.15
CA ASP A 51 3.25 -4.16 -2.14
C ASP A 51 1.92 -3.60 -2.67
N LYS A 52 0.82 -4.19 -2.22
CA LYS A 52 -0.52 -3.81 -2.67
C LYS A 52 -1.16 -2.81 -1.73
N LEU A 53 -1.58 -1.69 -2.29
CA LEU A 53 -2.36 -0.66 -1.61
C LEU A 53 -3.78 -0.60 -2.16
N ALA A 54 -4.70 -0.08 -1.39
CA ALA A 54 -6.07 0.18 -1.82
C ALA A 54 -6.66 1.38 -1.08
N GLY A 55 -7.59 2.08 -1.74
CA GLY A 55 -8.48 3.03 -1.09
C GLY A 55 -9.78 2.38 -0.61
N ARG A 56 -10.76 3.21 -0.30
CA ARG A 56 -12.11 2.79 0.17
C ARG A 56 -13.14 2.65 -0.96
N HIS A 57 -12.75 2.87 -2.22
CA HIS A 57 -13.64 2.94 -3.39
C HIS A 57 -13.38 1.84 -4.42
N GLY A 58 -12.81 0.69 -4.00
CA GLY A 58 -12.44 -0.37 -4.91
C GLY A 58 -11.20 -0.07 -5.77
N ASN A 59 -10.54 1.04 -5.52
CA ASN A 59 -9.29 1.44 -6.15
C ASN A 59 -8.11 0.71 -5.48
N LYS A 60 -7.63 -0.30 -6.15
CA LYS A 60 -6.48 -1.13 -5.73
C LYS A 60 -5.33 -0.97 -6.72
N GLY A 61 -4.13 -0.97 -6.20
CA GLY A 61 -2.93 -0.88 -7.02
C GLY A 61 -1.72 -1.50 -6.34
N VAL A 62 -0.69 -1.72 -7.12
CA VAL A 62 0.60 -2.23 -6.67
C VAL A 62 1.61 -1.09 -6.81
N ILE A 63 2.46 -0.92 -5.81
CA ILE A 63 3.52 0.08 -5.83
C ILE A 63 4.50 -0.30 -6.94
N SER A 64 4.69 0.59 -7.92
CA SER A 64 5.64 0.37 -9.02
C SER A 64 7.06 0.76 -8.62
N THR A 65 7.20 1.87 -7.92
CA THR A 65 8.49 2.35 -7.44
C THR A 65 8.30 3.31 -6.27
N ILE A 66 9.30 3.38 -5.40
CA ILE A 66 9.38 4.34 -4.30
C ILE A 66 10.51 5.30 -4.63
N LEU A 67 10.17 6.58 -4.77
CA LEU A 67 11.12 7.65 -5.04
C LEU A 67 11.59 8.30 -3.73
N PRO A 68 12.78 8.89 -3.71
CA PRO A 68 13.20 9.80 -2.63
C PRO A 68 12.24 11.00 -2.53
N GLU A 69 12.09 11.56 -1.35
CA GLU A 69 11.17 12.68 -1.09
C GLU A 69 11.52 13.92 -1.92
N GLU A 70 12.82 14.17 -2.13
CA GLU A 70 13.32 15.27 -2.95
C GLU A 70 12.99 15.17 -4.44
N ASP A 71 12.75 13.96 -4.96
CA ASP A 71 12.39 13.71 -6.36
C ASP A 71 10.86 13.73 -6.59
N MET A 72 10.09 13.79 -5.51
CA MET A 72 8.63 13.82 -5.60
C MET A 72 8.13 15.20 -6.04
N PRO A 73 7.03 15.26 -6.82
CA PRO A 73 6.36 16.52 -7.10
C PRO A 73 5.94 17.24 -5.83
N PHE A 74 6.01 18.58 -5.83
CA PHE A 74 5.69 19.39 -4.67
C PHE A 74 4.76 20.55 -5.01
N LEU A 75 4.02 21.01 -4.01
CA LEU A 75 3.13 22.16 -4.07
C LEU A 75 3.93 23.47 -3.99
N ALA A 76 3.29 24.61 -4.26
CA ALA A 76 3.91 25.92 -4.24
C ALA A 76 4.49 26.34 -2.86
N ASP A 77 4.05 25.68 -1.78
CA ASP A 77 4.60 25.86 -0.43
C ASP A 77 5.80 24.96 -0.11
N GLY A 78 6.23 24.15 -1.10
CA GLY A 78 7.31 23.18 -0.93
C GLY A 78 6.89 21.85 -0.34
N SER A 79 5.62 21.63 -0.03
CA SER A 79 5.12 20.34 0.49
C SER A 79 5.11 19.28 -0.61
N PRO A 80 5.86 18.17 -0.48
CA PRO A 80 5.85 17.09 -1.46
C PRO A 80 4.54 16.29 -1.40
N VAL A 81 4.16 15.66 -2.51
CA VAL A 81 3.06 14.69 -2.52
C VAL A 81 3.55 13.32 -2.04
N ASP A 82 2.74 12.62 -1.26
CA ASP A 82 3.09 11.30 -0.69
C ASP A 82 2.93 10.17 -1.70
N ILE A 83 1.97 10.29 -2.63
CA ILE A 83 1.64 9.24 -3.59
C ILE A 83 1.20 9.85 -4.93
N ILE A 84 1.65 9.22 -6.01
CA ILE A 84 1.22 9.53 -7.37
C ILE A 84 0.37 8.36 -7.88
N LEU A 85 -0.86 8.64 -8.28
CA LEU A 85 -1.80 7.66 -8.79
C LEU A 85 -1.97 7.82 -10.31
N ASN A 86 -2.01 6.68 -11.02
CA ASN A 86 -2.26 6.70 -12.45
C ASN A 86 -3.73 7.07 -12.73
N PRO A 87 -4.02 8.18 -13.43
CA PRO A 87 -5.38 8.62 -13.72
C PRO A 87 -6.17 7.66 -14.61
N LEU A 88 -5.50 6.82 -15.41
CA LEU A 88 -6.15 5.81 -16.26
C LEU A 88 -6.94 4.76 -15.45
N GLY A 89 -6.65 4.62 -14.17
CA GLY A 89 -7.38 3.72 -13.27
C GLY A 89 -8.78 4.20 -12.89
N VAL A 90 -9.15 5.45 -13.21
CA VAL A 90 -10.42 6.06 -12.79
C VAL A 90 -11.53 5.97 -13.85
N PRO A 91 -11.34 6.40 -15.14
CA PRO A 91 -12.43 6.53 -16.08
C PRO A 91 -13.15 5.22 -16.40
N SER A 92 -12.38 4.16 -16.68
CA SER A 92 -12.94 2.85 -17.04
C SER A 92 -13.63 2.14 -15.89
N ARG A 93 -13.25 2.45 -14.65
CA ARG A 93 -13.78 1.82 -13.43
C ARG A 93 -14.91 2.62 -12.79
N MET A 94 -15.13 3.85 -13.21
CA MET A 94 -16.23 4.71 -12.79
C MET A 94 -16.33 4.92 -11.27
N ASN A 95 -15.25 4.72 -10.52
CA ASN A 95 -15.19 4.92 -9.08
C ASN A 95 -14.85 6.37 -8.73
N LEU A 96 -15.74 7.30 -9.11
CA LEU A 96 -15.56 8.73 -8.92
C LEU A 96 -15.50 9.16 -7.45
N GLY A 97 -16.01 8.32 -6.55
CA GLY A 97 -15.95 8.56 -5.11
C GLY A 97 -14.55 8.78 -4.57
N GLN A 98 -13.51 8.19 -5.19
CA GLN A 98 -12.12 8.44 -4.79
C GLN A 98 -11.66 9.87 -5.06
N VAL A 99 -12.14 10.51 -6.14
CA VAL A 99 -11.84 11.90 -6.47
C VAL A 99 -12.58 12.84 -5.50
N LEU A 100 -13.86 12.57 -5.24
CA LEU A 100 -14.64 13.31 -4.26
C LEU A 100 -14.07 13.20 -2.85
N GLU A 101 -13.57 12.01 -2.47
CA GLU A 101 -12.87 11.82 -1.20
C GLU A 101 -11.60 12.67 -1.13
N ALA A 102 -10.80 12.69 -2.20
CA ALA A 102 -9.57 13.47 -2.23
C ALA A 102 -9.86 14.98 -2.08
N HIS A 103 -10.90 15.47 -2.73
CA HIS A 103 -11.32 16.86 -2.63
C HIS A 103 -11.81 17.22 -1.22
N LEU A 104 -12.71 16.41 -0.65
CA LEU A 104 -13.22 16.63 0.70
C LEU A 104 -12.12 16.47 1.75
N GLY A 105 -11.19 15.53 1.52
CA GLY A 105 -10.03 15.31 2.36
C GLY A 105 -9.09 16.50 2.38
N TRP A 106 -8.88 17.18 1.24
CA TRP A 106 -8.11 18.42 1.18
C TRP A 106 -8.78 19.53 2.01
N ALA A 107 -10.08 19.77 1.76
CA ALA A 107 -10.85 20.76 2.52
C ALA A 107 -10.82 20.47 4.03
N GLY A 108 -10.95 19.18 4.42
CA GLY A 108 -10.84 18.77 5.81
C GLY A 108 -9.47 18.98 6.43
N LEU A 109 -8.38 18.84 5.64
CA LEU A 109 -7.02 19.05 6.12
C LEU A 109 -6.73 20.53 6.43
N VAL A 110 -7.09 21.41 5.51
CA VAL A 110 -6.81 22.85 5.64
C VAL A 110 -7.86 23.61 6.43
N GLY A 111 -9.07 23.04 6.56
CA GLY A 111 -10.23 23.70 7.13
C GLY A 111 -11.09 24.39 6.06
N PHE A 112 -12.35 24.61 6.36
CA PHE A 112 -13.30 25.24 5.46
C PHE A 112 -14.46 25.91 6.22
N ARG A 113 -15.19 26.80 5.56
CA ARG A 113 -16.37 27.44 6.11
C ARG A 113 -17.64 26.70 5.69
N LYS A 114 -18.50 26.36 6.66
CA LYS A 114 -19.80 25.74 6.43
C LYS A 114 -20.87 26.43 7.28
N ASP A 115 -22.04 26.74 6.70
CA ASP A 115 -23.21 27.33 7.37
C ASP A 115 -22.87 28.59 8.20
N GLY A 116 -21.94 29.40 7.70
CA GLY A 116 -21.49 30.61 8.37
C GLY A 116 -20.55 30.39 9.55
N GLN A 117 -20.23 29.14 9.87
CA GLN A 117 -19.21 28.75 10.86
C GLN A 117 -17.89 28.48 10.17
N ASP A 118 -16.84 28.98 10.78
CA ASP A 118 -15.48 28.80 10.32
C ASP A 118 -14.84 27.63 11.08
N HIS A 119 -14.40 26.62 10.34
CA HIS A 119 -13.75 25.43 10.89
C HIS A 119 -12.27 25.45 10.50
N GLU A 120 -11.42 25.86 11.42
CA GLU A 120 -9.98 25.76 11.22
C GLU A 120 -9.55 24.30 11.22
N GLY A 121 -8.70 23.91 10.24
CA GLY A 121 -8.27 22.53 10.08
C GLY A 121 -7.25 22.05 11.13
N PRO A 122 -7.10 20.74 11.24
CA PRO A 122 -7.80 19.67 10.51
C PRO A 122 -9.20 19.35 11.06
N VAL A 123 -10.17 19.23 10.17
CA VAL A 123 -11.57 18.92 10.48
C VAL A 123 -11.88 17.46 10.18
N HIS A 124 -12.51 16.77 11.12
CA HIS A 124 -13.00 15.40 10.90
C HIS A 124 -14.40 15.44 10.28
N VAL A 125 -14.51 14.92 9.06
CA VAL A 125 -15.78 14.83 8.33
C VAL A 125 -16.27 13.40 8.31
N SER A 126 -17.53 13.17 8.71
CA SER A 126 -18.19 11.86 8.64
C SER A 126 -19.14 11.81 7.44
N THR A 127 -19.00 10.80 6.61
CA THR A 127 -19.86 10.54 5.45
C THR A 127 -20.42 9.11 5.53
N PRO A 128 -21.55 8.88 6.24
CA PRO A 128 -22.17 7.56 6.33
C PRO A 128 -22.56 7.01 4.95
N VAL A 129 -22.60 5.67 4.81
CA VAL A 129 -22.73 4.98 3.51
C VAL A 129 -23.97 5.40 2.72
N PHE A 130 -25.11 5.63 3.38
CA PHE A 130 -26.36 6.02 2.73
C PHE A 130 -26.77 7.48 2.99
N ASP A 131 -25.93 8.24 3.69
CA ASP A 131 -26.10 9.65 3.97
C ASP A 131 -24.76 10.37 3.77
N GLY A 132 -24.20 10.21 2.57
CA GLY A 132 -22.94 10.81 2.18
C GLY A 132 -23.07 12.27 1.80
N ALA A 133 -21.93 12.95 1.69
CA ALA A 133 -21.88 14.32 1.19
C ALA A 133 -22.28 14.38 -0.29
N ARG A 134 -23.07 15.38 -0.66
CA ARG A 134 -23.46 15.62 -2.04
C ARG A 134 -22.35 16.36 -2.79
N GLU A 135 -22.31 16.21 -4.10
CA GLU A 135 -21.26 16.82 -4.93
C GLU A 135 -21.15 18.35 -4.71
N HIS A 136 -22.29 19.05 -4.65
CA HIS A 136 -22.29 20.50 -4.45
C HIS A 136 -21.75 20.91 -3.07
N GLU A 137 -21.98 20.11 -2.02
CA GLU A 137 -21.44 20.36 -0.67
C GLU A 137 -19.93 20.22 -0.65
N ILE A 138 -19.38 19.24 -1.40
CA ILE A 138 -17.94 19.03 -1.53
C ILE A 138 -17.30 20.19 -2.29
N LEU A 139 -17.90 20.62 -3.40
CA LEU A 139 -17.41 21.75 -4.17
C LEU A 139 -17.46 23.07 -3.37
N GLU A 140 -18.50 23.26 -2.56
CA GLU A 140 -18.59 24.41 -1.66
C GLU A 140 -17.50 24.35 -0.58
N ALA A 141 -17.24 23.18 -0.01
CA ALA A 141 -16.16 22.98 0.97
C ALA A 141 -14.80 23.33 0.37
N ILE A 142 -14.50 22.90 -0.88
CA ILE A 142 -13.24 23.27 -1.55
C ILE A 142 -13.17 24.78 -1.81
N ARG A 143 -14.23 25.39 -2.30
CA ARG A 143 -14.27 26.84 -2.57
C ARG A 143 -14.07 27.68 -1.32
N SER A 144 -14.56 27.19 -0.20
CA SER A 144 -14.43 27.84 1.10
C SER A 144 -13.22 27.37 1.92
N ALA A 145 -12.37 26.52 1.33
CA ALA A 145 -11.16 26.00 1.97
C ALA A 145 -10.18 27.14 2.30
N HIS A 146 -9.56 27.04 3.47
CA HIS A 146 -8.64 28.04 3.95
C HIS A 146 -7.33 28.02 3.14
N PRO A 147 -6.67 29.19 3.02
CA PRO A 147 -5.31 29.27 2.49
C PRO A 147 -4.33 28.59 3.47
N ASN A 148 -3.14 28.28 3.00
CA ASN A 148 -2.06 27.79 3.84
C ASN A 148 -1.58 28.85 4.83
N LYS A 149 -0.58 28.52 5.66
CA LYS A 149 0.01 29.43 6.67
C LYS A 149 0.58 30.72 6.08
N ASP A 150 0.96 30.71 4.80
CA ASP A 150 1.50 31.86 4.07
C ASP A 150 0.40 32.69 3.39
N GLY A 151 -0.86 32.35 3.58
CA GLY A 151 -2.02 33.02 2.97
C GLY A 151 -2.25 32.65 1.50
N VAL A 152 -1.55 31.63 0.98
CA VAL A 152 -1.65 31.17 -0.39
C VAL A 152 -2.65 30.01 -0.48
N ARG A 153 -3.56 30.07 -1.44
CA ARG A 153 -4.47 29.01 -1.76
C ARG A 153 -3.81 28.03 -2.74
N LEU A 154 -3.51 26.82 -2.27
CA LEU A 154 -2.74 25.84 -3.02
C LEU A 154 -3.56 25.04 -4.04
N VAL A 155 -4.86 24.86 -3.76
CA VAL A 155 -5.79 24.13 -4.62
C VAL A 155 -6.90 25.08 -5.08
N ASP A 156 -7.23 25.02 -6.35
CA ASP A 156 -8.27 25.86 -6.96
C ASP A 156 -9.72 25.40 -6.62
N ASP A 157 -10.72 26.07 -7.17
CA ASP A 157 -12.15 25.77 -6.96
C ASP A 157 -12.61 24.43 -7.54
N VAL A 158 -11.77 23.79 -8.36
CA VAL A 158 -12.04 22.51 -9.03
C VAL A 158 -11.22 21.37 -8.42
N GLY A 159 -10.41 21.66 -7.41
CA GLY A 159 -9.58 20.65 -6.75
C GLY A 159 -8.25 20.37 -7.46
N LYS A 160 -7.75 21.33 -8.25
CA LYS A 160 -6.46 21.22 -8.94
C LYS A 160 -5.43 22.16 -8.32
N ALA A 161 -4.17 21.75 -8.38
CA ALA A 161 -3.04 22.53 -7.91
C ALA A 161 -1.95 22.59 -9.00
N VAL A 162 -1.17 23.65 -8.98
CA VAL A 162 0.07 23.72 -9.73
C VAL A 162 1.13 22.95 -8.95
N LEU A 163 1.68 21.92 -9.56
CA LEU A 163 2.77 21.12 -8.98
C LEU A 163 4.08 21.42 -9.72
N TYR A 164 5.17 21.27 -9.00
CA TYR A 164 6.53 21.42 -9.51
C TYR A 164 7.21 20.05 -9.50
N ASP A 165 8.01 19.77 -10.52
CA ASP A 165 8.81 18.52 -10.58
C ASP A 165 9.96 18.61 -9.57
N GLY A 166 10.06 17.62 -8.67
CA GLY A 166 11.09 17.58 -7.63
C GLY A 166 12.52 17.54 -8.18
N ARG A 167 12.71 17.06 -9.43
CA ARG A 167 14.03 16.87 -10.02
C ARG A 167 14.60 18.13 -10.65
N ASN A 168 13.76 18.96 -11.28
CA ASN A 168 14.20 20.16 -11.99
C ASN A 168 13.60 21.47 -11.44
N GLY A 169 12.57 21.37 -10.59
CA GLY A 169 11.89 22.51 -10.02
C GLY A 169 10.97 23.27 -10.99
N GLU A 170 10.72 22.74 -12.19
CA GLU A 170 9.84 23.35 -13.17
C GLU A 170 8.37 23.01 -12.90
N PRO A 171 7.44 23.94 -13.11
CA PRO A 171 6.02 23.65 -12.97
C PRO A 171 5.56 22.71 -14.10
N TYR A 172 4.61 21.82 -13.80
CA TYR A 172 3.92 21.04 -14.83
C TYR A 172 3.07 21.95 -15.72
N GLU A 173 2.96 21.60 -17.00
CA GLU A 173 2.21 22.38 -18.00
C GLU A 173 0.75 22.57 -17.62
N GLU A 174 0.12 21.55 -17.02
CA GLU A 174 -1.28 21.56 -16.64
C GLU A 174 -1.47 21.36 -15.13
N PRO A 175 -2.44 22.07 -14.50
CA PRO A 175 -2.76 21.84 -13.09
C PRO A 175 -3.23 20.40 -12.83
N VAL A 176 -2.75 19.80 -11.76
CA VAL A 176 -2.99 18.40 -11.38
C VAL A 176 -4.01 18.32 -10.26
N THR A 177 -4.89 17.32 -10.28
CA THR A 177 -5.79 17.05 -9.15
C THR A 177 -4.99 16.58 -7.94
N VAL A 178 -5.06 17.33 -6.85
CA VAL A 178 -4.39 17.05 -5.58
C VAL A 178 -5.42 17.01 -4.47
N GLY A 179 -5.27 16.08 -3.55
CA GLY A 179 -6.15 15.95 -2.41
C GLY A 179 -5.62 14.98 -1.38
N VAL A 180 -6.41 14.70 -0.36
CA VAL A 180 -6.06 13.77 0.71
C VAL A 180 -7.04 12.61 0.69
N ALA A 181 -6.51 11.39 0.60
CA ALA A 181 -7.30 10.17 0.57
C ALA A 181 -6.82 9.17 1.62
N TYR A 182 -7.71 8.29 2.06
CA TYR A 182 -7.39 7.23 3.00
C TYR A 182 -6.88 6.00 2.26
N ILE A 183 -5.62 5.65 2.45
CA ILE A 183 -4.96 4.53 1.77
C ILE A 183 -4.69 3.40 2.78
N LEU A 184 -5.05 2.19 2.39
CA LEU A 184 -4.87 0.97 3.17
C LEU A 184 -3.75 0.11 2.56
N LYS A 185 -2.81 -0.33 3.39
CA LYS A 185 -1.86 -1.38 3.03
C LYS A 185 -2.55 -2.74 3.17
N LEU A 186 -2.58 -3.52 2.10
CA LEU A 186 -3.17 -4.85 2.10
C LEU A 186 -2.13 -5.90 2.53
N LEU A 187 -2.61 -7.04 3.05
CA LEU A 187 -1.75 -8.16 3.46
C LEU A 187 -1.03 -8.88 2.30
N HIS A 188 -1.31 -8.46 1.06
CA HIS A 188 -0.63 -8.99 -0.13
C HIS A 188 0.75 -8.33 -0.31
N LEU A 189 1.65 -8.62 0.61
CA LEU A 189 3.02 -8.13 0.60
C LEU A 189 3.87 -8.93 -0.38
N VAL A 190 4.75 -8.26 -1.13
CA VAL A 190 5.61 -8.89 -2.13
C VAL A 190 6.57 -9.90 -1.51
N ASP A 191 7.14 -9.59 -0.35
CA ASP A 191 8.09 -10.45 0.35
C ASP A 191 7.49 -11.81 0.73
N ASP A 192 6.18 -11.87 0.98
CA ASP A 192 5.50 -13.12 1.29
C ASP A 192 5.21 -13.97 0.05
N LYS A 193 5.27 -13.39 -1.15
CA LYS A 193 4.95 -14.03 -2.44
C LYS A 193 6.17 -14.33 -3.28
N ILE A 194 7.23 -13.52 -3.19
CA ILE A 194 8.46 -13.74 -3.96
C ILE A 194 9.07 -15.08 -3.57
N HIS A 195 9.38 -15.89 -4.58
CA HIS A 195 9.94 -17.21 -4.38
C HIS A 195 10.82 -17.59 -5.56
N ALA A 196 11.98 -18.18 -5.26
CA ALA A 196 12.90 -18.75 -6.24
C ALA A 196 13.46 -20.06 -5.70
N ARG A 197 13.83 -20.95 -6.60
CA ARG A 197 14.45 -22.23 -6.27
C ARG A 197 15.49 -22.59 -7.31
N SER A 198 16.65 -23.07 -6.86
CA SER A 198 17.61 -23.80 -7.69
C SER A 198 17.47 -25.31 -7.45
N THR A 199 17.82 -25.77 -6.26
CA THR A 199 17.66 -27.15 -5.79
C THR A 199 16.94 -27.14 -4.44
N GLY A 200 16.20 -28.20 -4.11
CA GLY A 200 15.46 -28.29 -2.86
C GLY A 200 14.79 -29.66 -2.67
N PRO A 201 13.80 -29.78 -1.79
CA PRO A 201 13.17 -31.04 -1.48
C PRO A 201 12.38 -31.60 -2.66
N TYR A 202 12.36 -32.93 -2.77
CA TYR A 202 11.64 -33.69 -3.77
C TYR A 202 10.60 -34.60 -3.10
N SER A 203 9.54 -34.92 -3.82
CA SER A 203 8.55 -35.90 -3.38
C SER A 203 9.17 -37.30 -3.30
N MET A 204 8.83 -38.06 -2.26
CA MET A 204 9.35 -39.42 -2.10
C MET A 204 8.84 -40.39 -3.18
N ILE A 205 7.61 -40.22 -3.66
CA ILE A 205 6.99 -41.14 -4.61
C ILE A 205 7.36 -40.78 -6.05
N THR A 206 7.13 -39.53 -6.44
CA THR A 206 7.31 -39.09 -7.84
C THR A 206 8.72 -38.62 -8.14
N GLN A 207 9.54 -38.38 -7.12
CA GLN A 207 10.90 -37.78 -7.25
C GLN A 207 10.90 -36.45 -8.01
N GLN A 208 9.79 -35.74 -7.97
CA GLN A 208 9.64 -34.42 -8.55
C GLN A 208 9.75 -33.34 -7.47
N PRO A 209 10.16 -32.08 -7.81
CA PRO A 209 10.16 -30.98 -6.87
C PRO A 209 8.78 -30.78 -6.24
N LEU A 210 8.76 -30.48 -4.94
CA LEU A 210 7.53 -30.10 -4.24
C LEU A 210 6.96 -28.80 -4.80
N GLY A 211 5.65 -28.54 -4.59
CA GLY A 211 4.99 -27.32 -4.96
C GLY A 211 4.88 -26.33 -3.80
N GLY A 212 4.83 -25.03 -4.14
CA GLY A 212 4.57 -23.97 -3.17
C GLY A 212 5.80 -23.42 -2.45
N LYS A 213 5.72 -22.14 -2.05
CA LYS A 213 6.77 -21.41 -1.35
C LYS A 213 7.10 -22.02 0.02
N ALA A 214 6.08 -22.44 0.76
CA ALA A 214 6.24 -22.97 2.12
C ALA A 214 7.12 -24.22 2.19
N GLN A 215 7.09 -25.05 1.14
CA GLN A 215 7.89 -26.28 1.04
C GLN A 215 9.19 -26.08 0.23
N PHE A 216 9.56 -24.84 -0.04
CA PHE A 216 10.66 -24.52 -0.93
C PHE A 216 10.55 -25.25 -2.27
N GLY A 217 9.33 -25.26 -2.83
CA GLY A 217 8.99 -25.97 -4.05
C GLY A 217 9.38 -25.21 -5.32
N GLY A 218 9.27 -25.88 -6.46
CA GLY A 218 9.54 -25.30 -7.77
C GLY A 218 8.24 -24.93 -8.49
N GLN A 219 8.36 -24.13 -9.55
CA GLN A 219 7.26 -23.83 -10.47
C GLN A 219 7.04 -25.02 -11.40
N ARG A 220 5.76 -25.31 -11.69
CA ARG A 220 5.42 -26.32 -12.69
C ARG A 220 5.60 -25.73 -14.08
N PHE A 221 6.44 -26.35 -14.88
CA PHE A 221 6.55 -26.09 -16.31
C PHE A 221 5.68 -27.12 -17.06
N GLY A 222 4.44 -26.75 -17.36
CA GLY A 222 3.46 -27.66 -17.93
C GLY A 222 3.58 -27.79 -19.45
N GLU A 223 2.68 -28.56 -20.05
CA GLU A 223 2.62 -28.83 -21.48
C GLU A 223 2.44 -27.54 -22.30
N MET A 224 1.58 -26.61 -21.83
CA MET A 224 1.32 -25.34 -22.53
C MET A 224 2.55 -24.42 -22.53
N GLU A 225 3.33 -24.41 -21.47
CA GLU A 225 4.58 -23.64 -21.35
C GLU A 225 5.65 -24.20 -22.30
N VAL A 226 5.68 -25.53 -22.49
CA VAL A 226 6.54 -26.17 -23.51
C VAL A 226 6.16 -25.71 -24.90
N TRP A 227 4.87 -25.69 -25.26
CA TRP A 227 4.39 -25.19 -26.54
C TRP A 227 4.79 -23.72 -26.80
N ALA A 228 4.77 -22.89 -25.77
CA ALA A 228 5.21 -21.51 -25.89
C ALA A 228 6.69 -21.40 -26.26
N LEU A 229 7.56 -22.20 -25.66
CA LEU A 229 8.98 -22.24 -26.02
C LEU A 229 9.23 -22.79 -27.41
N GLU A 230 8.48 -23.80 -27.82
CA GLU A 230 8.53 -24.36 -29.19
C GLU A 230 8.13 -23.28 -30.22
N ALA A 231 7.05 -22.53 -29.95
CA ALA A 231 6.59 -21.47 -30.85
C ALA A 231 7.62 -20.34 -31.02
N TYR A 232 8.38 -20.03 -29.98
CA TYR A 232 9.49 -19.06 -30.05
C TYR A 232 10.79 -19.64 -30.59
N GLY A 233 10.86 -20.93 -30.88
CA GLY A 233 12.08 -21.61 -31.30
C GLY A 233 13.14 -21.68 -30.18
N ALA A 234 12.74 -21.58 -28.93
CA ALA A 234 13.61 -21.52 -27.76
C ALA A 234 13.72 -22.89 -27.03
N ALA A 235 13.58 -23.99 -27.75
CA ALA A 235 13.61 -25.35 -27.18
C ALA A 235 14.93 -25.66 -26.42
N TYR A 236 16.01 -24.99 -26.75
CA TYR A 236 17.30 -25.17 -26.06
C TYR A 236 17.28 -24.72 -24.59
N THR A 237 16.30 -23.91 -24.18
CA THR A 237 16.11 -23.50 -22.78
C THR A 237 15.52 -24.58 -21.88
N LEU A 238 14.91 -25.62 -22.45
CA LEU A 238 14.42 -26.81 -21.75
C LEU A 238 15.54 -27.79 -21.44
#